data_11abc5c41b0ca89da5fbb45468ed74a3
#
_entry.id   11abc5c41b0ca89da5fbb45468ed74a3
#
_cell.length_a   1.000
_cell.length_b   1.000
_cell.length_c   1.000
_cell.angle_alpha   90.00
_cell.angle_beta   90.00
_cell.angle_gamma   90.00
#
_symmetry.space_group_name_H-M   'P 1'
#
loop_
_entity.id
_entity.type
_entity.pdbx_description
1 polymer ?
#
loop_
_entity_poly.entity_id
_entity_poly.type
_entity_poly.pdbx_seq_one_letter_code
_entity_poly.pdbx_strand_id
1 'polypeptide(L)'
;MTLVEIQRSCGYTLRRGTTIAQMEKVCSLIKSIDENIIIMCDNCYGEFVEKKEPTEVGVDIIAGSLMHNIGGGVATSGGYIAGKASLIEQVADRLTSPGMGKYLGANYNQNMKFLKGIFMAPHTVANALKVAAFTAYMLEKMGVKEVVPKYSEYRSDIIQRFNFESEEAQVTFCSTLQSVSPVDSLYESVPCEMPGYPHMEIMSAGCFAQGSTIELTCDGPVVDPYTVFMQGGLTYETGKLSIMAALSKLN
;
A
#
# COMPACT_ATOMS: atom_id res chain seq x y z
N MET A 1 -3.96 -12.59 -27.18
CA MET A 1 -3.04 -12.49 -26.05
C MET A 1 -3.88 -12.54 -24.78
N THR A 2 -3.63 -13.48 -23.90
CA THR A 2 -4.34 -13.65 -22.62
C THR A 2 -3.45 -13.13 -21.50
N LEU A 3 -4.04 -12.30 -20.61
CA LEU A 3 -3.35 -11.74 -19.46
C LEU A 3 -4.13 -12.10 -18.20
N VAL A 4 -3.39 -12.47 -17.15
CA VAL A 4 -3.92 -12.64 -15.79
C VAL A 4 -3.28 -11.59 -14.91
N GLU A 5 -4.11 -10.82 -14.21
CA GLU A 5 -3.66 -9.83 -13.23
C GLU A 5 -3.78 -10.39 -11.81
N ILE A 6 -2.74 -10.17 -11.01
CA ILE A 6 -2.68 -10.52 -9.59
C ILE A 6 -2.47 -9.23 -8.79
N GLN A 7 -3.39 -8.89 -7.93
CA GLN A 7 -3.17 -7.84 -6.93
C GLN A 7 -2.48 -8.44 -5.71
N ARG A 8 -1.27 -7.98 -5.38
CA ARG A 8 -0.46 -8.51 -4.28
C ARG A 8 -1.04 -8.13 -2.92
N SER A 9 -1.30 -6.85 -2.69
CA SER A 9 -1.86 -6.37 -1.43
C SER A 9 -3.33 -6.77 -1.26
N CYS A 10 -3.85 -6.64 -0.04
CA CYS A 10 -5.25 -6.92 0.23
C CYS A 10 -6.21 -5.88 -0.39
N GLY A 11 -5.73 -4.67 -0.71
CA GLY A 11 -6.61 -3.55 -1.07
C GLY A 11 -7.67 -3.33 0.01
N TYR A 12 -8.87 -2.97 -0.37
CA TYR A 12 -10.04 -2.85 0.53
C TYR A 12 -10.83 -4.16 0.70
N THR A 13 -10.16 -5.31 0.57
CA THR A 13 -10.82 -6.60 0.76
C THR A 13 -10.46 -7.22 2.11
N LEU A 14 -11.31 -8.15 2.57
CA LEU A 14 -11.07 -8.85 3.83
C LEU A 14 -10.06 -10.01 3.70
N ARG A 15 -9.54 -10.26 2.48
CA ARG A 15 -8.46 -11.24 2.29
C ARG A 15 -7.14 -10.75 2.86
N ARG A 16 -6.19 -11.62 3.03
CA ARG A 16 -4.78 -11.26 3.27
C ARG A 16 -4.08 -10.91 1.95
N GLY A 17 -3.01 -10.13 2.03
CA GLY A 17 -2.10 -9.94 0.91
C GLY A 17 -1.50 -11.28 0.45
N THR A 18 -1.14 -11.37 -0.82
CA THR A 18 -0.56 -12.58 -1.44
C THR A 18 0.93 -12.63 -1.18
N THR A 19 1.41 -13.69 -0.52
CA THR A 19 2.84 -13.91 -0.29
C THR A 19 3.55 -14.34 -1.58
N ILE A 20 4.86 -14.10 -1.64
CA ILE A 20 5.69 -14.55 -2.77
C ILE A 20 5.60 -16.08 -2.96
N ALA A 21 5.55 -16.85 -1.89
CA ALA A 21 5.40 -18.30 -1.97
C ALA A 21 4.03 -18.76 -2.52
N GLN A 22 2.96 -18.00 -2.24
CA GLN A 22 1.65 -18.26 -2.85
C GLN A 22 1.65 -17.86 -4.32
N MET A 23 2.27 -16.73 -4.64
CA MET A 23 2.39 -16.24 -6.01
C MET A 23 3.15 -17.21 -6.91
N GLU A 24 4.26 -17.77 -6.42
CA GLU A 24 5.03 -18.82 -7.13
C GLU A 24 4.15 -20.02 -7.52
N LYS A 25 3.30 -20.49 -6.61
CA LYS A 25 2.35 -21.58 -6.87
C LYS A 25 1.30 -21.19 -7.91
N VAL A 26 0.74 -19.98 -7.79
CA VAL A 26 -0.26 -19.47 -8.75
C VAL A 26 0.35 -19.30 -10.13
N CYS A 27 1.54 -18.72 -10.23
CA CYS A 27 2.25 -18.57 -11.49
C CYS A 27 2.53 -19.93 -12.14
N SER A 28 3.02 -20.90 -11.38
CA SER A 28 3.25 -22.26 -11.86
C SER A 28 1.99 -22.92 -12.40
N LEU A 29 0.86 -22.76 -11.70
CA LEU A 29 -0.43 -23.27 -12.13
C LEU A 29 -0.89 -22.61 -13.44
N ILE A 30 -0.84 -21.29 -13.53
CA ILE A 30 -1.23 -20.55 -14.74
C ILE A 30 -0.40 -20.99 -15.93
N LYS A 31 0.93 -21.08 -15.78
CA LYS A 31 1.87 -21.50 -16.85
C LYS A 31 1.70 -22.96 -17.24
N SER A 32 1.20 -23.82 -16.34
CA SER A 32 0.87 -25.21 -16.69
C SER A 32 -0.37 -25.34 -17.57
N ILE A 33 -1.25 -24.36 -17.55
CA ILE A 33 -2.45 -24.32 -18.42
C ILE A 33 -2.06 -23.83 -19.81
N ASP A 34 -1.34 -22.72 -19.89
CA ASP A 34 -0.78 -22.18 -21.14
C ASP A 34 0.44 -21.30 -20.78
N GLU A 35 1.60 -21.67 -21.27
CA GLU A 35 2.86 -20.95 -21.04
C GLU A 35 2.87 -19.54 -21.62
N ASN A 36 2.00 -19.27 -22.62
CA ASN A 36 1.88 -17.97 -23.28
C ASN A 36 1.02 -16.96 -22.52
N ILE A 37 0.32 -17.36 -21.48
CA ILE A 37 -0.44 -16.42 -20.62
C ILE A 37 0.54 -15.45 -19.97
N ILE A 38 0.31 -14.15 -20.15
CA ILE A 38 1.07 -13.11 -19.48
C ILE A 38 0.54 -12.94 -18.05
N ILE A 39 1.45 -12.99 -17.07
CA ILE A 39 1.11 -12.76 -15.66
C ILE A 39 1.61 -11.37 -15.28
N MET A 40 0.67 -10.48 -14.95
CA MET A 40 0.92 -9.15 -14.42
C MET A 40 0.62 -9.13 -12.93
N CYS A 41 1.41 -8.37 -12.16
CA CYS A 41 1.12 -8.13 -10.76
C CYS A 41 1.08 -6.64 -10.46
N ASP A 42 -0.01 -6.18 -9.84
CA ASP A 42 -0.01 -4.93 -9.07
C ASP A 42 0.76 -5.19 -7.78
N ASN A 43 1.95 -4.60 -7.69
CA ASN A 43 2.90 -4.84 -6.61
C ASN A 43 2.84 -3.77 -5.50
N CYS A 44 1.91 -2.80 -5.59
CA CYS A 44 1.75 -1.76 -4.59
C CYS A 44 1.65 -2.35 -3.18
N TYR A 45 2.31 -1.72 -2.22
CA TYR A 45 2.41 -2.08 -0.80
C TYR A 45 3.22 -3.35 -0.48
N GLY A 46 3.66 -4.10 -1.51
CA GLY A 46 4.41 -5.35 -1.32
C GLY A 46 5.92 -5.22 -1.49
N GLU A 47 6.40 -4.19 -2.17
CA GLU A 47 7.82 -4.02 -2.50
C GLU A 47 8.67 -3.94 -1.24
N PHE A 48 9.80 -4.64 -1.22
CA PHE A 48 10.75 -4.75 -0.10
C PHE A 48 10.20 -5.35 1.20
N VAL A 49 8.98 -5.92 1.18
CA VAL A 49 8.41 -6.62 2.36
C VAL A 49 8.99 -8.02 2.50
N GLU A 50 9.16 -8.72 1.40
CA GLU A 50 9.73 -10.06 1.34
C GLU A 50 11.11 -10.03 0.66
N LYS A 51 11.87 -11.13 0.73
CA LYS A 51 13.23 -11.22 0.16
C LYS A 51 13.25 -11.25 -1.36
N LYS A 52 12.19 -11.74 -1.98
CA LYS A 52 12.03 -11.82 -3.43
C LYS A 52 10.90 -10.91 -3.88
N GLU A 53 10.99 -10.46 -5.11
CA GLU A 53 9.93 -9.75 -5.78
C GLU A 53 9.16 -10.67 -6.75
N PRO A 54 7.93 -10.32 -7.16
CA PRO A 54 7.09 -11.19 -7.98
C PRO A 54 7.74 -11.66 -9.29
N THR A 55 8.58 -10.84 -9.90
CA THR A 55 9.30 -11.20 -11.13
C THR A 55 10.32 -12.32 -10.96
N GLU A 56 10.73 -12.63 -9.74
CA GLU A 56 11.64 -13.72 -9.42
C GLU A 56 10.91 -15.07 -9.27
N VAL A 57 9.57 -15.07 -9.26
CA VAL A 57 8.76 -16.27 -9.00
C VAL A 57 7.73 -16.55 -10.11
N GLY A 58 7.94 -15.99 -11.29
CA GLY A 58 7.16 -16.33 -12.48
C GLY A 58 6.19 -15.26 -12.96
N VAL A 59 6.10 -14.10 -12.31
CA VAL A 59 5.39 -12.94 -12.83
C VAL A 59 6.17 -12.34 -13.99
N ASP A 60 5.50 -12.07 -15.10
CA ASP A 60 6.12 -11.53 -16.32
C ASP A 60 6.35 -10.04 -16.27
N ILE A 61 5.46 -9.31 -15.60
CA ILE A 61 5.49 -7.84 -15.50
C ILE A 61 4.84 -7.39 -14.20
N ILE A 62 5.43 -6.41 -13.54
CA ILE A 62 4.89 -5.75 -12.35
C ILE A 62 4.65 -4.27 -12.63
N ALA A 63 3.66 -3.72 -11.98
CA ALA A 63 3.42 -2.29 -11.90
C ALA A 63 3.24 -1.87 -10.45
N GLY A 64 3.54 -0.61 -10.14
CA GLY A 64 3.34 -0.07 -8.82
C GLY A 64 3.52 1.44 -8.79
N SER A 65 3.27 2.01 -7.62
CA SER A 65 3.36 3.45 -7.38
C SER A 65 4.70 3.85 -6.79
N LEU A 66 5.27 4.94 -7.29
CA LEU A 66 6.46 5.57 -6.69
C LEU A 66 6.12 6.39 -5.44
N MET A 67 4.85 6.63 -5.13
CA MET A 67 4.45 7.27 -3.88
C MET A 67 4.38 6.29 -2.70
N HIS A 68 4.33 4.98 -2.98
CA HIS A 68 4.31 3.93 -1.99
C HIS A 68 5.72 3.42 -1.64
N ASN A 69 5.84 2.14 -1.37
CA ASN A 69 7.04 1.48 -0.84
C ASN A 69 8.31 1.87 -1.59
N ILE A 70 8.32 1.69 -2.91
CA ILE A 70 9.53 1.84 -3.72
C ILE A 70 10.04 3.28 -3.79
N GLY A 71 9.17 4.25 -3.58
CA GLY A 71 9.57 5.67 -3.55
C GLY A 71 10.16 6.14 -2.22
N GLY A 72 10.15 5.28 -1.18
CA GLY A 72 10.84 5.50 0.09
C GLY A 72 10.45 6.77 0.84
N GLY A 73 9.28 7.35 0.57
CA GLY A 73 8.83 8.62 1.13
C GLY A 73 9.52 9.86 0.54
N VAL A 74 10.28 9.70 -0.56
CA VAL A 74 11.00 10.78 -1.25
C VAL A 74 10.32 11.15 -2.56
N ALA A 75 9.82 10.15 -3.30
CA ALA A 75 9.07 10.38 -4.53
C ALA A 75 7.64 10.82 -4.20
N THR A 76 7.21 11.92 -4.80
CA THR A 76 5.91 12.55 -4.55
C THR A 76 4.87 12.27 -5.63
N SER A 77 5.27 11.56 -6.67
CA SER A 77 4.39 11.21 -7.80
C SER A 77 5.02 10.10 -8.64
N GLY A 78 4.25 9.58 -9.58
CA GLY A 78 4.72 8.65 -10.58
C GLY A 78 4.43 7.18 -10.27
N GLY A 79 4.65 6.36 -11.28
CA GLY A 79 4.56 4.91 -11.20
C GLY A 79 5.77 4.26 -11.84
N TYR A 80 5.91 2.97 -11.65
CA TYR A 80 6.93 2.17 -12.31
C TYR A 80 6.31 0.92 -12.93
N ILE A 81 6.98 0.42 -13.95
CA ILE A 81 6.70 -0.87 -14.56
C ILE A 81 8.03 -1.59 -14.73
N ALA A 82 8.11 -2.84 -14.32
CA ALA A 82 9.30 -3.66 -14.44
C ALA A 82 8.94 -5.09 -14.84
N GLY A 83 9.81 -5.77 -15.56
CA GLY A 83 9.57 -7.14 -16.01
C GLY A 83 10.30 -7.50 -17.30
N LYS A 84 9.73 -8.42 -18.08
CA LYS A 84 10.31 -8.88 -19.34
C LYS A 84 10.51 -7.74 -20.33
N ALA A 85 11.71 -7.61 -20.89
CA ALA A 85 12.08 -6.53 -21.80
C ALA A 85 11.11 -6.37 -22.98
N SER A 86 10.64 -7.46 -23.57
CA SER A 86 9.68 -7.43 -24.67
C SER A 86 8.33 -6.83 -24.30
N LEU A 87 7.88 -6.99 -23.05
CA LEU A 87 6.65 -6.38 -22.55
C LEU A 87 6.88 -4.91 -22.23
N ILE A 88 8.03 -4.57 -21.65
CA ILE A 88 8.40 -3.18 -21.32
C ILE A 88 8.47 -2.32 -22.58
N GLU A 89 9.02 -2.83 -23.69
CA GLU A 89 9.03 -2.10 -24.97
C GLU A 89 7.61 -1.80 -25.47
N GLN A 90 6.71 -2.80 -25.43
CA GLN A 90 5.31 -2.59 -25.83
C GLN A 90 4.57 -1.59 -24.94
N VAL A 91 4.81 -1.62 -23.64
CA VAL A 91 4.24 -0.65 -22.70
C VAL A 91 4.78 0.76 -22.98
N ALA A 92 6.08 0.88 -23.20
CA ALA A 92 6.70 2.17 -23.50
C ALA A 92 6.13 2.81 -24.78
N ASP A 93 5.92 2.01 -25.83
CA ASP A 93 5.30 2.47 -27.07
C ASP A 93 3.87 2.96 -26.88
N ARG A 94 3.16 2.42 -25.89
CA ARG A 94 1.78 2.82 -25.60
C ARG A 94 1.64 4.00 -24.66
N LEU A 95 2.54 4.12 -23.67
CA LEU A 95 2.49 5.16 -22.63
C LEU A 95 2.92 6.54 -23.12
N THR A 96 3.77 6.60 -24.13
CA THR A 96 4.27 7.86 -24.69
C THR A 96 3.59 8.17 -26.04
N SER A 97 4.33 8.58 -27.03
CA SER A 97 3.82 8.71 -28.40
C SER A 97 4.04 7.42 -29.17
N PRO A 98 3.08 6.93 -29.96
CA PRO A 98 3.22 5.71 -30.75
C PRO A 98 4.52 5.69 -31.56
N GLY A 99 5.31 4.60 -31.40
CA GLY A 99 6.58 4.42 -32.10
C GLY A 99 7.77 5.20 -31.54
N MET A 100 7.60 6.01 -30.50
CA MET A 100 8.68 6.75 -29.85
C MET A 100 9.19 6.06 -28.59
N GLY A 101 8.41 5.15 -28.01
CA GLY A 101 8.78 4.33 -26.87
C GLY A 101 9.36 5.13 -25.70
N LYS A 102 10.38 4.57 -25.08
CA LYS A 102 11.07 5.15 -23.91
C LYS A 102 11.96 6.36 -24.19
N TYR A 103 12.12 6.76 -25.46
CA TYR A 103 12.88 7.96 -25.81
C TYR A 103 12.12 9.26 -25.52
N LEU A 104 10.82 9.18 -25.30
CA LEU A 104 9.98 10.30 -24.87
C LEU A 104 9.45 10.06 -23.46
N GLY A 105 9.08 11.13 -22.81
CA GLY A 105 8.45 11.12 -21.50
C GLY A 105 9.09 12.16 -20.59
N ALA A 106 8.32 13.18 -20.22
CA ALA A 106 8.75 14.18 -19.26
C ALA A 106 8.64 13.60 -17.85
N ASN A 107 9.70 13.68 -17.06
CA ASN A 107 9.69 13.29 -15.64
C ASN A 107 9.82 14.50 -14.69
N TYR A 108 9.77 15.71 -15.23
CA TYR A 108 9.78 16.96 -14.47
C TYR A 108 10.92 17.05 -13.43
N ASN A 109 12.12 16.57 -13.77
CA ASN A 109 13.30 16.50 -12.90
C ASN A 109 13.13 15.60 -11.65
N GLN A 110 12.24 14.61 -11.69
CA GLN A 110 12.02 13.72 -10.55
C GLN A 110 13.05 12.57 -10.44
N ASN A 111 13.90 12.35 -11.46
CA ASN A 111 14.84 11.21 -11.49
C ASN A 111 15.67 11.06 -10.21
N MET A 112 16.22 12.16 -9.69
CA MET A 112 17.01 12.11 -8.45
C MET A 112 16.18 11.74 -7.24
N LYS A 113 14.92 12.16 -7.20
CA LYS A 113 13.99 11.74 -6.13
C LYS A 113 13.66 10.24 -6.24
N PHE A 114 13.45 9.74 -7.46
CA PHE A 114 13.20 8.33 -7.69
C PHE A 114 14.41 7.47 -7.27
N LEU A 115 15.61 7.83 -7.68
CA LEU A 115 16.83 7.11 -7.31
C LEU A 115 17.08 7.15 -5.81
N LYS A 116 16.92 8.31 -5.17
CA LYS A 116 17.02 8.43 -3.71
C LYS A 116 15.91 7.67 -3.00
N GLY A 117 14.71 7.69 -3.54
CA GLY A 117 13.56 6.96 -3.03
C GLY A 117 13.82 5.46 -2.99
N ILE A 118 14.25 4.88 -4.10
CA ILE A 118 14.60 3.44 -4.19
C ILE A 118 15.72 3.09 -3.19
N PHE A 119 16.72 3.95 -3.06
CA PHE A 119 17.80 3.75 -2.08
C PHE A 119 17.28 3.73 -0.64
N MET A 120 16.34 4.61 -0.30
CA MET A 120 15.74 4.71 1.03
C MET A 120 14.65 3.68 1.29
N ALA A 121 14.03 3.13 0.25
CA ALA A 121 12.83 2.31 0.34
C ALA A 121 12.93 1.13 1.32
N PRO A 122 13.99 0.32 1.36
CA PRO A 122 14.08 -0.80 2.32
C PRO A 122 14.01 -0.33 3.78
N HIS A 123 14.61 0.82 4.10
CA HIS A 123 14.56 1.42 5.43
C HIS A 123 13.17 1.93 5.77
N THR A 124 12.54 2.65 4.85
CA THR A 124 11.20 3.22 5.05
C THR A 124 10.14 2.12 5.18
N VAL A 125 10.20 1.10 4.32
CA VAL A 125 9.30 -0.07 4.40
C VAL A 125 9.48 -0.81 5.73
N ALA A 126 10.72 -0.98 6.20
CA ALA A 126 10.96 -1.58 7.51
C ALA A 126 10.33 -0.76 8.66
N ASN A 127 10.31 0.58 8.57
CA ASN A 127 9.62 1.42 9.55
C ASN A 127 8.10 1.24 9.46
N ALA A 128 7.53 1.24 8.26
CA ALA A 128 6.09 0.98 8.04
C ALA A 128 5.66 -0.37 8.63
N LEU A 129 6.45 -1.43 8.40
CA LEU A 129 6.20 -2.75 8.98
C LEU A 129 6.26 -2.75 10.51
N LYS A 130 7.19 -2.00 11.12
CA LYS A 130 7.26 -1.85 12.58
C LYS A 130 6.04 -1.11 13.12
N VAL A 131 5.59 -0.06 12.45
CA VAL A 131 4.35 0.67 12.82
C VAL A 131 3.16 -0.27 12.74
N ALA A 132 3.00 -1.00 11.64
CA ALA A 132 1.92 -1.96 11.47
C ALA A 132 1.94 -3.07 12.56
N ALA A 133 3.09 -3.64 12.86
CA ALA A 133 3.23 -4.66 13.90
C ALA A 133 2.94 -4.09 15.30
N PHE A 134 3.39 -2.86 15.59
CA PHE A 134 3.08 -2.18 16.84
C PHE A 134 1.58 -1.91 16.99
N THR A 135 0.94 -1.43 15.93
CA THR A 135 -0.52 -1.20 15.91
C THR A 135 -1.28 -2.48 16.17
N ALA A 136 -0.94 -3.56 15.47
CA ALA A 136 -1.54 -4.88 15.69
C ALA A 136 -1.39 -5.34 17.15
N TYR A 137 -0.17 -5.22 17.71
CA TYR A 137 0.09 -5.59 19.10
C TYR A 137 -0.79 -4.81 20.09
N MET A 138 -0.89 -3.49 19.92
CA MET A 138 -1.70 -2.64 20.80
C MET A 138 -3.18 -2.97 20.70
N LEU A 139 -3.71 -3.11 19.49
CA LEU A 139 -5.13 -3.46 19.27
C LEU A 139 -5.47 -4.84 19.84
N GLU A 140 -4.61 -5.83 19.68
CA GLU A 140 -4.79 -7.16 20.29
C GLU A 140 -4.79 -7.07 21.83
N LYS A 141 -3.93 -6.24 22.43
CA LYS A 141 -3.90 -5.97 23.87
C LYS A 141 -5.15 -5.26 24.39
N MET A 142 -5.75 -4.40 23.58
CA MET A 142 -7.02 -3.72 23.88
C MET A 142 -8.24 -4.64 23.65
N GLY A 143 -8.05 -5.86 23.15
CA GLY A 143 -9.13 -6.84 22.95
C GLY A 143 -9.89 -6.66 21.63
N VAL A 144 -9.36 -5.92 20.66
CA VAL A 144 -9.96 -5.82 19.33
C VAL A 144 -9.92 -7.20 18.68
N LYS A 145 -11.08 -7.70 18.24
CA LYS A 145 -11.23 -9.09 17.79
C LYS A 145 -10.63 -9.37 16.43
N GLU A 146 -10.84 -8.44 15.48
CA GLU A 146 -10.40 -8.57 14.10
C GLU A 146 -9.20 -7.68 13.85
N VAL A 147 -8.00 -8.22 13.99
CA VAL A 147 -6.71 -7.58 13.70
C VAL A 147 -5.95 -8.47 12.72
N VAL A 148 -5.73 -8.01 11.50
CA VAL A 148 -5.17 -8.83 10.40
C VAL A 148 -4.12 -8.04 9.61
N PRO A 149 -2.91 -8.57 9.46
CA PRO A 149 -2.33 -9.69 10.18
C PRO A 149 -2.17 -9.41 11.68
N LYS A 150 -2.12 -10.44 12.50
CA LYS A 150 -1.74 -10.29 13.92
C LYS A 150 -0.28 -9.83 14.03
N TYR A 151 0.10 -9.26 15.19
CA TYR A 151 1.46 -8.72 15.36
C TYR A 151 2.57 -9.77 15.13
N SER A 152 2.30 -11.03 15.42
CA SER A 152 3.25 -12.16 15.27
C SER A 152 3.13 -12.90 13.94
N GLU A 153 2.19 -12.53 13.08
CA GLU A 153 1.98 -13.21 11.80
C GLU A 153 2.86 -12.63 10.70
N TYR A 154 3.10 -13.47 9.70
CA TYR A 154 3.85 -13.10 8.50
C TYR A 154 3.08 -12.06 7.68
N ARG A 155 3.81 -11.11 7.09
CA ARG A 155 3.29 -10.01 6.28
C ARG A 155 3.80 -10.11 4.85
N SER A 156 2.93 -9.86 3.89
CA SER A 156 3.24 -9.78 2.46
C SER A 156 3.12 -8.36 1.90
N ASP A 157 2.55 -7.47 2.70
CA ASP A 157 2.39 -6.04 2.42
C ASP A 157 2.52 -5.23 3.73
N ILE A 158 2.41 -3.89 3.62
CA ILE A 158 2.50 -2.97 4.76
C ILE A 158 1.12 -2.63 5.37
N ILE A 159 0.04 -3.21 4.86
CA ILE A 159 -1.32 -2.88 5.31
C ILE A 159 -1.61 -3.58 6.64
N GLN A 160 -2.18 -2.84 7.57
CA GLN A 160 -2.75 -3.34 8.80
C GLN A 160 -4.25 -3.10 8.80
N ARG A 161 -5.03 -4.16 8.68
CA ARG A 161 -6.49 -4.12 8.76
C ARG A 161 -6.96 -4.46 10.18
N PHE A 162 -7.99 -3.76 10.65
CA PHE A 162 -8.68 -4.06 11.89
C PHE A 162 -10.10 -3.50 11.87
N ASN A 163 -10.97 -4.04 12.72
CA ASN A 163 -12.36 -3.63 12.80
C ASN A 163 -12.67 -3.02 14.16
N PHE A 164 -13.45 -1.95 14.15
CA PHE A 164 -14.04 -1.41 15.36
C PHE A 164 -15.48 -1.91 15.54
N GLU A 165 -16.04 -1.74 16.74
CA GLU A 165 -17.41 -2.16 17.05
C GLU A 165 -18.45 -1.05 16.74
N SER A 166 -18.01 0.15 16.38
CA SER A 166 -18.89 1.28 16.08
C SER A 166 -18.27 2.28 15.10
N GLU A 167 -19.13 3.01 14.40
CA GLU A 167 -18.76 4.16 13.58
C GLU A 167 -17.97 5.20 14.39
N GLU A 168 -18.43 5.50 15.60
CA GLU A 168 -17.78 6.49 16.47
C GLU A 168 -16.32 6.14 16.76
N ALA A 169 -16.03 4.87 17.03
CA ALA A 169 -14.65 4.41 17.28
C ALA A 169 -13.79 4.51 16.01
N GLN A 170 -14.33 4.15 14.85
CA GLN A 170 -13.64 4.29 13.56
C GLN A 170 -13.33 5.75 13.25
N VAL A 171 -14.33 6.63 13.35
CA VAL A 171 -14.19 8.07 13.08
C VAL A 171 -13.21 8.69 14.08
N THR A 172 -13.33 8.38 15.37
CA THR A 172 -12.43 8.88 16.41
C THR A 172 -10.98 8.50 16.14
N PHE A 173 -10.73 7.24 15.76
CA PHE A 173 -9.39 6.78 15.42
C PHE A 173 -8.81 7.56 14.23
N CYS A 174 -9.55 7.63 13.12
CA CYS A 174 -9.09 8.31 11.91
C CYS A 174 -8.90 9.82 12.14
N SER A 175 -9.85 10.51 12.77
CA SER A 175 -9.75 11.94 13.05
C SER A 175 -8.60 12.26 14.00
N THR A 176 -8.37 11.40 15.01
CA THR A 176 -7.23 11.60 15.91
C THR A 176 -5.92 11.38 15.18
N LEU A 177 -5.81 10.36 14.31
CA LEU A 177 -4.62 10.15 13.51
C LEU A 177 -4.34 11.37 12.61
N GLN A 178 -5.37 11.93 11.97
CA GLN A 178 -5.25 13.17 11.19
C GLN A 178 -4.72 14.34 12.04
N SER A 179 -5.24 14.53 13.25
CA SER A 179 -4.86 15.64 14.12
C SER A 179 -3.40 15.64 14.57
N VAL A 180 -2.72 14.50 14.47
CA VAL A 180 -1.29 14.34 14.82
C VAL A 180 -0.41 14.08 13.59
N SER A 181 -0.96 14.26 12.40
CA SER A 181 -0.23 14.14 11.13
C SER A 181 0.73 15.30 10.90
N PRO A 182 1.80 15.14 10.10
CA PRO A 182 2.81 16.18 9.90
C PRO A 182 2.29 17.41 9.15
N VAL A 183 1.30 17.24 8.30
CA VAL A 183 0.61 18.32 7.57
C VAL A 183 -0.90 18.13 7.70
N ASP A 184 -1.65 19.18 7.43
CA ASP A 184 -3.13 19.21 7.47
C ASP A 184 -3.74 18.76 8.82
N SER A 185 -2.98 18.79 9.91
CA SER A 185 -3.44 18.40 11.26
C SER A 185 -4.53 19.30 11.85
N LEU A 186 -4.74 20.49 11.25
CA LEU A 186 -5.81 21.41 11.63
C LEU A 186 -7.16 21.05 10.99
N TYR A 187 -7.17 20.18 10.00
CA TYR A 187 -8.39 19.72 9.34
C TYR A 187 -8.89 18.43 9.98
N GLU A 188 -10.17 18.37 10.22
CA GLU A 188 -10.83 17.19 10.76
C GLU A 188 -11.19 16.22 9.65
N SER A 189 -10.85 14.94 9.82
CA SER A 189 -11.35 13.89 8.94
C SER A 189 -12.79 13.58 9.30
N VAL A 190 -13.68 13.69 8.32
CA VAL A 190 -15.09 13.37 8.46
C VAL A 190 -15.52 12.39 7.37
N PRO A 191 -16.49 11.49 7.65
CA PRO A 191 -17.06 10.63 6.63
C PRO A 191 -17.62 11.45 5.45
N CYS A 192 -17.31 11.03 4.23
CA CYS A 192 -17.80 11.69 3.02
C CYS A 192 -18.12 10.69 1.92
N GLU A 193 -19.00 11.09 1.01
CA GLU A 193 -19.28 10.32 -0.21
C GLU A 193 -18.07 10.39 -1.15
N MET A 194 -17.67 9.23 -1.67
CA MET A 194 -16.60 9.15 -2.66
C MET A 194 -17.11 8.50 -3.96
N PRO A 195 -16.82 9.09 -5.12
CA PRO A 195 -17.22 8.51 -6.39
C PRO A 195 -16.73 7.07 -6.57
N GLY A 196 -17.66 6.17 -6.90
CA GLY A 196 -17.35 4.75 -7.11
C GLY A 196 -17.45 3.87 -5.86
N TYR A 197 -17.71 4.44 -4.70
CA TYR A 197 -17.94 3.70 -3.45
C TYR A 197 -19.42 3.72 -3.06
N PRO A 198 -19.98 2.58 -2.60
CA PRO A 198 -21.39 2.49 -2.23
C PRO A 198 -21.70 3.05 -0.83
N HIS A 199 -20.67 3.29 -0.03
CA HIS A 199 -20.76 3.78 1.36
C HIS A 199 -19.94 5.04 1.52
N MET A 200 -20.20 5.78 2.61
CA MET A 200 -19.29 6.85 3.01
C MET A 200 -17.93 6.27 3.36
N GLU A 201 -16.88 7.00 3.04
CA GLU A 201 -15.50 6.67 3.37
C GLU A 201 -14.96 7.71 4.36
N ILE A 202 -14.10 7.26 5.27
CA ILE A 202 -13.29 8.17 6.08
C ILE A 202 -11.81 7.94 5.77
N MET A 203 -11.05 9.03 5.64
CA MET A 203 -9.62 8.96 5.36
C MET A 203 -8.85 9.93 6.26
N SER A 204 -7.75 9.46 6.82
CA SER A 204 -6.71 10.27 7.44
C SER A 204 -5.44 10.17 6.60
N ALA A 205 -5.05 11.25 5.96
CA ALA A 205 -3.95 11.32 5.01
C ALA A 205 -3.21 12.66 5.08
N GLY A 206 -2.86 13.10 6.28
CA GLY A 206 -2.04 14.30 6.52
C GLY A 206 -0.59 14.09 6.13
N CYS A 207 -0.34 13.89 4.84
CA CYS A 207 0.93 13.50 4.24
C CYS A 207 1.55 14.60 3.41
N PHE A 208 2.88 14.62 3.29
CA PHE A 208 3.61 15.54 2.40
C PHE A 208 3.27 15.30 0.92
N ALA A 209 3.03 14.04 0.55
CA ALA A 209 2.45 13.70 -0.74
C ALA A 209 0.96 13.38 -0.55
N GLN A 210 0.09 14.07 -1.27
CA GLN A 210 -1.36 13.93 -1.13
C GLN A 210 -1.84 12.53 -1.51
N GLY A 211 -2.81 12.02 -0.75
CA GLY A 211 -3.42 10.71 -0.96
C GLY A 211 -2.76 9.59 -0.18
N SER A 212 -3.03 8.36 -0.57
CA SER A 212 -2.45 7.16 0.04
C SER A 212 -1.00 6.98 -0.43
N THR A 213 -0.06 6.91 0.52
CA THR A 213 1.39 6.84 0.27
C THR A 213 2.06 5.89 1.24
N ILE A 214 3.43 5.84 1.23
CA ILE A 214 4.21 5.14 2.28
C ILE A 214 4.20 5.91 3.62
N GLU A 215 3.67 7.12 3.66
CA GLU A 215 3.45 7.88 4.89
C GLU A 215 2.30 7.27 5.68
N LEU A 216 2.21 7.56 6.97
CA LEU A 216 1.17 6.97 7.81
C LEU A 216 -0.21 7.51 7.43
N THR A 217 -1.06 6.63 6.95
CA THR A 217 -2.44 6.90 6.57
C THR A 217 -3.35 5.81 7.09
N CYS A 218 -4.62 6.14 7.27
CA CYS A 218 -5.67 5.14 7.44
C CYS A 218 -6.95 5.60 6.75
N ASP A 219 -7.71 4.63 6.28
CA ASP A 219 -8.98 4.85 5.60
C ASP A 219 -9.89 3.63 5.77
N GLY A 220 -11.15 3.79 5.41
CA GLY A 220 -12.09 2.67 5.37
C GLY A 220 -13.53 3.10 5.18
N PRO A 221 -14.39 2.15 4.73
CA PRO A 221 -15.81 2.38 4.59
C PRO A 221 -16.48 2.54 5.95
N VAL A 222 -17.35 3.54 6.06
CA VAL A 222 -18.11 3.81 7.29
C VAL A 222 -19.40 2.97 7.26
N VAL A 223 -19.20 1.68 7.46
CA VAL A 223 -20.25 0.65 7.47
C VAL A 223 -19.77 -0.55 8.30
N ASP A 224 -20.72 -1.25 8.96
CA ASP A 224 -20.40 -2.47 9.70
C ASP A 224 -19.61 -3.47 8.81
N PRO A 225 -18.47 -3.99 9.27
CA PRO A 225 -17.92 -4.00 10.63
C PRO A 225 -16.91 -2.87 10.94
N TYR A 226 -17.06 -1.70 10.36
CA TYR A 226 -16.23 -0.49 10.59
C TYR A 226 -14.73 -0.78 10.45
N THR A 227 -14.38 -1.29 9.29
CA THR A 227 -13.01 -1.70 8.98
C THR A 227 -12.12 -0.49 8.73
N VAL A 228 -10.93 -0.51 9.31
CA VAL A 228 -9.85 0.44 9.01
C VAL A 228 -8.72 -0.29 8.31
N PHE A 229 -8.24 0.29 7.22
CA PHE A 229 -7.03 -0.08 6.51
C PHE A 229 -5.97 0.98 6.79
N MET A 230 -5.00 0.63 7.60
CA MET A 230 -3.89 1.50 7.98
C MET A 230 -2.61 1.05 7.30
N GLN A 231 -1.79 1.99 6.89
CA GLN A 231 -0.52 1.69 6.24
C GLN A 231 0.51 2.78 6.47
N GLY A 232 1.77 2.43 6.24
CA GLY A 232 2.87 3.38 6.15
C GLY A 232 3.46 3.82 7.48
N GLY A 233 4.33 4.79 7.36
CA GLY A 233 5.11 5.39 8.45
C GLY A 233 6.55 5.61 8.04
N LEU A 234 6.96 6.86 7.82
CA LEU A 234 8.32 7.22 7.40
C LEU A 234 9.35 6.88 8.48
N THR A 235 9.00 7.10 9.75
CA THR A 235 9.80 6.70 10.90
C THR A 235 8.93 5.92 11.89
N TYR A 236 9.53 4.94 12.54
CA TYR A 236 8.84 4.15 13.56
C TYR A 236 8.38 5.01 14.74
N GLU A 237 9.22 5.94 15.17
CA GLU A 237 8.98 6.77 16.36
C GLU A 237 7.75 7.67 16.18
N THR A 238 7.65 8.38 15.05
CA THR A 238 6.48 9.22 14.76
C THR A 238 5.22 8.39 14.58
N GLY A 239 5.30 7.29 13.82
CA GLY A 239 4.18 6.39 13.64
C GLY A 239 3.66 5.81 14.95
N LYS A 240 4.58 5.35 15.82
CA LYS A 240 4.23 4.87 17.16
C LYS A 240 3.51 5.92 17.99
N LEU A 241 4.01 7.16 18.02
CA LEU A 241 3.38 8.24 18.77
C LEU A 241 1.99 8.57 18.23
N SER A 242 1.81 8.61 16.91
CA SER A 242 0.52 8.86 16.28
C SER A 242 -0.51 7.77 16.62
N ILE A 243 -0.10 6.50 16.55
CA ILE A 243 -0.97 5.38 16.93
C ILE A 243 -1.33 5.43 18.43
N MET A 244 -0.37 5.72 19.29
CA MET A 244 -0.66 5.86 20.74
C MET A 244 -1.66 6.99 21.00
N ALA A 245 -1.54 8.13 20.30
CA ALA A 245 -2.50 9.22 20.40
C ALA A 245 -3.90 8.77 19.95
N ALA A 246 -4.02 8.13 18.79
CA ALA A 246 -5.29 7.63 18.27
C ALA A 246 -5.95 6.62 19.22
N LEU A 247 -5.20 5.63 19.71
CA LEU A 247 -5.71 4.61 20.62
C LEU A 247 -6.09 5.16 21.99
N SER A 248 -5.42 6.22 22.47
CA SER A 248 -5.76 6.84 23.77
C SER A 248 -7.13 7.51 23.82
N LYS A 249 -7.74 7.79 22.67
CA LYS A 249 -9.08 8.38 22.55
C LYS A 249 -10.21 7.35 22.47
N LEU A 250 -9.86 6.09 22.37
CA LEU A 250 -10.83 4.99 22.29
C LEU A 250 -11.16 4.36 23.67
N ASN A 251 -10.52 4.85 24.76
CA ASN A 251 -10.71 4.39 26.13
C ASN A 251 -11.67 5.30 26.89
#